data_3d55427e817a2970879d5d5fb62188da
#
_entry.id   3d55427e817a2970879d5d5fb62188da
#
_cell.length_a   1.000
_cell.length_b   1.000
_cell.length_c   1.000
_cell.angle_alpha   90.00
_cell.angle_beta   90.00
_cell.angle_gamma   90.00
#
_symmetry.space_group_name_H-M   'P 1'
#
loop_
_entity.id
_entity.type
_entity.pdbx_description
1 polymer ?
#
loop_
_entity_poly.entity_id
_entity_poly.type
_entity_poly.pdbx_seq_one_letter_code
_entity_poly.pdbx_strand_id
1 'polypeptide(L)'
;MISFGLITEGLTDQIVIENILAGFFNSPNIEVTPLQPKRNKDNQNKSQYGGWTLVFDYCHSKKFQESFRFLDYIIIQIDTDVSEDYNIAHQDEDGEFTPQQLIEKVIEKFRDAIGEDFYNTNQQKILFAISVHSLECWLLPLYYTDKKKKAKSKNCLKTLNDELSNKHRFTIDKNAKNPEYYREISKQYSKQKVLMKDYAENPSLKIFIEEIQSRDIKIVVEDDW
;
A
#
# COMPACT_ATOMS: atom_id res chain seq x y z
N MET A 1 2.87 -10.93 19.55
CA MET A 1 2.05 -10.27 18.50
C MET A 1 2.87 -9.16 17.89
N ILE A 2 2.89 -9.00 16.57
CA ILE A 2 3.62 -7.91 15.87
C ILE A 2 2.61 -6.87 15.41
N SER A 3 2.93 -5.60 15.63
CA SER A 3 2.04 -4.47 15.37
C SER A 3 2.53 -3.60 14.21
N PHE A 4 1.61 -3.29 13.28
CA PHE A 4 1.84 -2.42 12.13
C PHE A 4 0.94 -1.19 12.21
N GLY A 5 1.52 0.00 12.04
CA GLY A 5 0.78 1.23 11.79
C GLY A 5 0.59 1.47 10.30
N LEU A 6 -0.62 1.81 9.84
CA LEU A 6 -0.88 2.15 8.45
C LEU A 6 -1.12 3.64 8.27
N ILE A 7 -0.32 4.25 7.41
CA ILE A 7 -0.49 5.61 6.90
C ILE A 7 -0.72 5.50 5.40
N THR A 8 -1.94 5.78 4.95
CA THR A 8 -2.37 5.57 3.56
C THR A 8 -3.15 6.76 3.03
N GLU A 9 -3.33 6.83 1.72
CA GLU A 9 -4.18 7.87 1.13
C GLU A 9 -5.65 7.70 1.48
N GLY A 10 -6.16 6.47 1.58
CA GLY A 10 -7.57 6.20 1.83
C GLY A 10 -7.84 4.92 2.58
N LEU A 11 -9.12 4.74 2.96
CA LEU A 11 -9.58 3.50 3.62
C LEU A 11 -9.46 2.27 2.72
N THR A 12 -9.62 2.45 1.43
CA THR A 12 -9.50 1.37 0.44
C THR A 12 -8.10 0.81 0.39
N ASP A 13 -7.11 1.68 0.53
CA ASP A 13 -5.70 1.32 0.50
C ASP A 13 -5.32 0.54 1.75
N GLN A 14 -5.83 0.96 2.93
CA GLN A 14 -5.67 0.20 4.17
C GLN A 14 -6.19 -1.23 4.03
N ILE A 15 -7.38 -1.41 3.45
CA ILE A 15 -8.00 -2.73 3.28
C ILE A 15 -7.15 -3.63 2.40
N VAL A 16 -6.60 -3.10 1.31
CA VAL A 16 -5.74 -3.89 0.41
C VAL A 16 -4.44 -4.28 1.11
N ILE A 17 -3.79 -3.33 1.80
CA ILE A 17 -2.56 -3.60 2.57
C ILE A 17 -2.82 -4.63 3.68
N GLU A 18 -3.94 -4.54 4.41
CA GLU A 18 -4.32 -5.53 5.43
C GLU A 18 -4.44 -6.93 4.84
N ASN A 19 -5.09 -7.09 3.68
CA ASN A 19 -5.19 -8.37 3.02
C ASN A 19 -3.82 -8.90 2.55
N ILE A 20 -2.93 -8.03 2.07
CA ILE A 20 -1.57 -8.38 1.70
C ILE A 20 -0.78 -8.86 2.92
N LEU A 21 -0.82 -8.12 4.04
CA LEU A 21 -0.14 -8.50 5.28
C LEU A 21 -0.67 -9.83 5.83
N ALA A 22 -2.00 -10.01 5.84
CA ALA A 22 -2.62 -11.26 6.27
C ALA A 22 -2.13 -12.46 5.43
N GLY A 23 -2.02 -12.29 4.11
CA GLY A 23 -1.49 -13.34 3.23
C GLY A 23 0.00 -13.55 3.37
N PHE A 24 0.78 -12.47 3.54
CA PHE A 24 2.23 -12.55 3.67
C PHE A 24 2.64 -13.31 4.94
N PHE A 25 2.11 -12.90 6.07
CA PHE A 25 2.46 -13.50 7.35
C PHE A 25 1.71 -14.80 7.64
N ASN A 26 0.54 -15.00 7.04
CA ASN A 26 -0.32 -16.18 7.24
C ASN A 26 -0.50 -16.51 8.73
N SER A 27 -0.70 -15.49 9.56
CA SER A 27 -0.77 -15.61 11.01
C SER A 27 -1.83 -14.70 11.59
N PRO A 28 -2.58 -15.13 12.62
CA PRO A 28 -3.48 -14.27 13.40
C PRO A 28 -2.73 -13.34 14.35
N ASN A 29 -1.42 -13.53 14.54
CA ASN A 29 -0.60 -12.78 15.51
C ASN A 29 -0.02 -11.49 14.94
N ILE A 30 -0.70 -10.88 13.98
CA ILE A 30 -0.42 -9.52 13.49
C ILE A 30 -1.54 -8.58 13.89
N GLU A 31 -1.17 -7.41 14.37
CA GLU A 31 -2.09 -6.32 14.65
C GLU A 31 -1.86 -5.19 13.68
N VAL A 32 -2.94 -4.64 13.10
CA VAL A 32 -2.86 -3.53 12.17
C VAL A 32 -3.66 -2.36 12.70
N THR A 33 -2.99 -1.25 12.97
CA THR A 33 -3.57 -0.02 13.49
C THR A 33 -3.62 1.06 12.41
N PRO A 34 -4.81 1.50 11.97
CA PRO A 34 -4.93 2.62 11.03
C PRO A 34 -4.56 3.94 11.71
N LEU A 35 -3.48 4.56 11.24
CA LEU A 35 -2.98 5.85 11.74
C LEU A 35 -3.54 7.01 10.92
N GLN A 36 -3.53 6.89 9.58
CA GLN A 36 -4.04 7.86 8.62
C GLN A 36 -4.59 7.11 7.39
N PRO A 37 -5.85 7.36 6.98
CA PRO A 37 -6.90 7.98 7.77
C PRO A 37 -7.32 7.12 8.98
N LYS A 38 -7.74 7.76 10.06
CA LYS A 38 -8.30 7.03 11.20
C LYS A 38 -9.67 6.47 10.85
N ARG A 39 -9.93 5.22 11.23
CA ARG A 39 -11.25 4.60 11.12
C ARG A 39 -12.10 5.00 12.31
N ASN A 40 -13.03 5.92 12.13
CA ASN A 40 -14.08 6.22 13.10
C ASN A 40 -15.45 5.91 12.47
N LYS A 41 -16.50 5.85 13.30
CA LYS A 41 -17.87 5.52 12.83
C LYS A 41 -18.37 6.47 11.73
N ASP A 42 -17.89 7.71 11.72
CA ASP A 42 -18.31 8.72 10.75
C ASP A 42 -17.58 8.59 9.40
N ASN A 43 -16.40 7.94 9.37
CA ASN A 43 -15.55 7.82 8.18
C ASN A 43 -15.63 6.45 7.52
N GLN A 44 -16.30 5.46 8.12
CA GLN A 44 -16.33 4.08 7.60
C GLN A 44 -16.92 3.96 6.19
N ASN A 45 -17.65 4.98 5.72
CA ASN A 45 -18.30 4.99 4.42
C ASN A 45 -17.99 6.24 3.58
N LYS A 46 -17.03 7.09 3.95
CA LYS A 46 -16.73 8.33 3.22
C LYS A 46 -15.30 8.33 2.71
N SER A 47 -15.15 8.29 1.39
CA SER A 47 -13.89 8.46 0.66
C SER A 47 -13.27 9.88 0.76
N GLN A 48 -13.88 10.79 1.51
CA GLN A 48 -13.55 12.22 1.52
C GLN A 48 -12.43 12.63 2.50
N TYR A 49 -11.85 11.72 3.28
CA TYR A 49 -10.83 12.04 4.29
C TYR A 49 -9.52 11.32 3.99
N GLY A 50 -8.94 11.60 2.83
CA GLY A 50 -7.71 10.97 2.41
C GLY A 50 -6.95 11.86 1.42
N GLY A 51 -5.92 11.28 0.83
CA GLY A 51 -5.08 11.86 -0.20
C GLY A 51 -3.65 12.08 0.26
N TRP A 52 -2.77 12.23 -0.72
CA TRP A 52 -1.33 12.33 -0.54
C TRP A 52 -0.90 13.43 0.46
N THR A 53 -1.59 14.59 0.49
CA THR A 53 -1.28 15.69 1.41
C THR A 53 -1.35 15.23 2.86
N LEU A 54 -2.42 14.50 3.23
CA LEU A 54 -2.58 14.03 4.61
C LEU A 54 -1.57 12.94 4.99
N VAL A 55 -1.07 12.16 4.02
CA VAL A 55 0.01 11.20 4.24
C VAL A 55 1.30 11.93 4.60
N PHE A 56 1.70 12.95 3.82
CA PHE A 56 2.88 13.76 4.11
C PHE A 56 2.75 14.54 5.40
N ASP A 57 1.58 15.18 5.66
CA ASP A 57 1.30 15.91 6.89
C ASP A 57 1.43 15.01 8.12
N TYR A 58 0.94 13.77 8.03
CA TYR A 58 1.08 12.81 9.13
C TYR A 58 2.55 12.44 9.35
N CYS A 59 3.29 12.14 8.29
CA CYS A 59 4.71 11.80 8.36
C CYS A 59 5.57 12.94 8.94
N HIS A 60 5.20 14.19 8.68
CA HIS A 60 5.86 15.39 9.22
C HIS A 60 5.50 15.66 10.69
N SER A 61 4.47 15.02 11.23
CA SER A 61 3.91 15.34 12.56
C SER A 61 4.65 14.65 13.71
N LYS A 62 4.55 15.24 14.92
CA LYS A 62 4.99 14.56 16.16
C LYS A 62 4.27 13.23 16.40
N LYS A 63 3.02 13.07 15.93
CA LYS A 63 2.25 11.83 16.07
C LYS A 63 2.91 10.68 15.34
N PHE A 64 3.53 10.93 14.18
CA PHE A 64 4.31 9.92 13.48
C PHE A 64 5.45 9.39 14.35
N GLN A 65 6.26 10.29 14.93
CA GLN A 65 7.37 9.92 15.79
C GLN A 65 6.89 9.19 17.07
N GLU A 66 5.79 9.64 17.66
CA GLU A 66 5.20 9.02 18.85
C GLU A 66 4.68 7.60 18.57
N SER A 67 4.24 7.30 17.35
CA SER A 67 3.71 6.00 16.96
C SER A 67 4.73 4.87 17.15
N PHE A 68 6.03 5.15 17.02
CA PHE A 68 7.11 4.17 17.21
C PHE A 68 7.30 3.68 18.67
N ARG A 69 6.60 4.32 19.63
CA ARG A 69 6.58 3.86 21.02
C ARG A 69 5.65 2.68 21.25
N PHE A 70 4.69 2.48 20.34
CA PHE A 70 3.59 1.52 20.49
C PHE A 70 3.51 0.52 19.34
N LEU A 71 4.20 0.79 18.23
CA LEU A 71 4.15 0.00 17.02
C LEU A 71 5.55 -0.48 16.63
N ASP A 72 5.62 -1.73 16.19
CA ASP A 72 6.87 -2.33 15.77
C ASP A 72 7.30 -1.83 14.39
N TYR A 73 6.33 -1.68 13.48
CA TYR A 73 6.56 -1.22 12.11
C TYR A 73 5.51 -0.20 11.69
N ILE A 74 5.89 0.71 10.79
CA ILE A 74 4.97 1.65 10.14
C ILE A 74 5.05 1.45 8.63
N ILE A 75 3.90 1.27 7.98
CA ILE A 75 3.76 1.19 6.54
C ILE A 75 3.20 2.50 6.04
N ILE A 76 3.91 3.12 5.11
CA ILE A 76 3.51 4.35 4.43
C ILE A 76 3.13 3.98 3.00
N GLN A 77 1.84 4.18 2.65
CA GLN A 77 1.34 3.95 1.30
C GLN A 77 0.99 5.27 0.63
N ILE A 78 1.37 5.38 -0.63
CA ILE A 78 0.99 6.47 -1.53
C ILE A 78 0.90 5.95 -2.97
N ASP A 79 -0.02 6.52 -3.74
CA ASP A 79 -0.10 6.35 -5.18
C ASP A 79 0.77 7.39 -5.89
N THR A 80 1.31 7.06 -7.05
CA THR A 80 2.14 8.00 -7.82
C THR A 80 1.41 8.62 -9.01
N ASP A 81 0.09 8.40 -9.18
CA ASP A 81 -0.67 8.93 -10.31
C ASP A 81 -0.77 10.47 -10.32
N VAL A 82 -0.59 11.09 -9.16
CA VAL A 82 -0.53 12.53 -8.94
C VAL A 82 0.83 12.99 -8.36
N SER A 83 1.91 12.25 -8.62
CA SER A 83 3.21 12.55 -8.01
C SER A 83 3.79 13.92 -8.42
N GLU A 84 3.36 14.46 -9.53
CA GLU A 84 3.72 15.81 -9.95
C GLU A 84 3.16 16.88 -9.00
N ASP A 85 2.02 16.65 -8.35
CA ASP A 85 1.43 17.57 -7.37
C ASP A 85 2.29 17.67 -6.10
N TYR A 86 3.10 16.64 -5.81
CA TYR A 86 4.10 16.68 -4.74
C TYR A 86 5.54 16.73 -5.28
N ASN A 87 5.71 17.31 -6.47
CA ASN A 87 6.99 17.65 -7.12
C ASN A 87 7.87 16.45 -7.45
N ILE A 88 7.29 15.34 -7.87
CA ILE A 88 8.02 14.21 -8.43
C ILE A 88 7.49 13.93 -9.84
N ALA A 89 8.31 14.23 -10.86
CA ALA A 89 7.99 13.92 -12.24
C ALA A 89 8.02 12.40 -12.51
N HIS A 90 7.28 11.95 -13.52
CA HIS A 90 7.31 10.56 -13.99
C HIS A 90 8.46 10.27 -14.97
N GLN A 91 9.13 11.31 -15.46
CA GLN A 91 10.18 11.22 -16.46
C GLN A 91 11.19 12.35 -16.31
N ASP A 92 12.34 12.20 -16.91
CA ASP A 92 13.35 13.24 -17.12
C ASP A 92 13.79 13.30 -18.59
N GLU A 93 14.94 13.91 -18.87
CA GLU A 93 15.50 14.04 -20.22
C GLU A 93 15.85 12.68 -20.86
N ASP A 94 16.13 11.66 -20.01
CA ASP A 94 16.46 10.30 -20.44
C ASP A 94 15.22 9.42 -20.69
N GLY A 95 14.02 9.87 -20.30
CA GLY A 95 12.75 9.20 -20.53
C GLY A 95 11.94 8.89 -19.27
N GLU A 96 10.96 7.97 -19.39
CA GLU A 96 10.12 7.56 -18.24
C GLU A 96 10.92 6.78 -17.20
N PHE A 97 10.73 7.12 -15.92
CA PHE A 97 11.34 6.39 -14.82
C PHE A 97 10.80 4.96 -14.73
N THR A 98 11.70 4.03 -14.47
CA THR A 98 11.30 2.68 -14.06
C THR A 98 10.55 2.73 -12.73
N PRO A 99 9.73 1.71 -12.40
CA PRO A 99 9.06 1.62 -11.11
C PRO A 99 10.00 1.79 -9.92
N GLN A 100 11.19 1.22 -9.99
CA GLN A 100 12.21 1.34 -8.94
C GLN A 100 12.69 2.78 -8.76
N GLN A 101 13.06 3.47 -9.85
CA GLN A 101 13.53 4.87 -9.81
C GLN A 101 12.44 5.81 -9.27
N LEU A 102 11.18 5.62 -9.68
CA LEU A 102 10.08 6.45 -9.19
C LEU A 102 9.84 6.24 -7.70
N ILE A 103 9.85 4.98 -7.24
CA ILE A 103 9.72 4.64 -5.82
C ILE A 103 10.85 5.26 -4.99
N GLU A 104 12.10 5.18 -5.45
CA GLU A 104 13.25 5.77 -4.76
C GLU A 104 13.10 7.29 -4.59
N LYS A 105 12.65 8.00 -5.64
CA LYS A 105 12.37 9.44 -5.55
C LYS A 105 11.27 9.77 -4.53
N VAL A 106 10.24 8.95 -4.46
CA VAL A 106 9.16 9.12 -3.47
C VAL A 106 9.67 8.85 -2.05
N ILE A 107 10.51 7.83 -1.87
CA ILE A 107 11.14 7.53 -0.56
C ILE A 107 12.03 8.69 -0.10
N GLU A 108 12.84 9.27 -0.99
CA GLU A 108 13.65 10.45 -0.68
C GLU A 108 12.80 11.60 -0.15
N LYS A 109 11.66 11.86 -0.81
CA LYS A 109 10.74 12.90 -0.36
C LYS A 109 10.12 12.61 1.01
N PHE A 110 9.83 11.35 1.32
CA PHE A 110 9.39 10.97 2.67
C PHE A 110 10.51 11.12 3.70
N ARG A 111 11.76 10.83 3.35
CA ARG A 111 12.90 11.08 4.26
C ARG A 111 13.00 12.55 4.65
N ASP A 112 12.81 13.46 3.70
CA ASP A 112 12.77 14.89 3.98
C ASP A 112 11.60 15.26 4.89
N ALA A 113 10.40 14.73 4.63
CA ALA A 113 9.20 15.00 5.42
C ALA A 113 9.30 14.45 6.85
N ILE A 114 9.87 13.27 7.04
CA ILE A 114 10.08 12.61 8.33
C ILE A 114 11.21 13.30 9.13
N GLY A 115 12.18 13.86 8.43
CA GLY A 115 13.42 14.38 8.97
C GLY A 115 14.52 13.32 8.99
N GLU A 116 15.67 13.65 8.42
CA GLU A 116 16.73 12.70 8.11
C GLU A 116 17.24 11.93 9.34
N ASP A 117 17.48 12.61 10.45
CA ASP A 117 18.00 11.99 11.68
C ASP A 117 17.01 10.95 12.23
N PHE A 118 15.72 11.29 12.25
CA PHE A 118 14.68 10.38 12.72
C PHE A 118 14.51 9.20 11.76
N TYR A 119 14.52 9.46 10.46
CA TYR A 119 14.44 8.40 9.45
C TYR A 119 15.62 7.43 9.58
N ASN A 120 16.85 7.93 9.61
CA ASN A 120 18.06 7.09 9.71
C ASN A 120 18.05 6.21 10.96
N THR A 121 17.53 6.71 12.07
CA THR A 121 17.40 5.95 13.33
C THR A 121 16.34 4.85 13.23
N ASN A 122 15.24 5.07 12.49
CA ASN A 122 14.07 4.20 12.48
C ASN A 122 13.81 3.51 11.14
N GLN A 123 14.66 3.67 10.13
CA GLN A 123 14.45 3.17 8.77
C GLN A 123 14.13 1.66 8.70
N GLN A 124 14.66 0.87 9.63
CA GLN A 124 14.37 -0.57 9.69
C GLN A 124 12.92 -0.89 10.11
N LYS A 125 12.23 0.08 10.70
CA LYS A 125 10.83 -0.03 11.13
C LYS A 125 9.85 0.67 10.18
N ILE A 126 10.35 1.33 9.14
CA ILE A 126 9.55 2.03 8.14
C ILE A 126 9.53 1.18 6.86
N LEU A 127 8.34 0.88 6.36
CA LEU A 127 8.11 0.14 5.12
C LEU A 127 7.34 1.03 4.15
N PHE A 128 7.74 1.05 2.88
CA PHE A 128 7.12 1.87 1.87
C PHE A 128 6.29 1.04 0.89
N ALA A 129 4.98 1.22 0.93
CA ALA A 129 4.01 0.60 0.05
C ALA A 129 3.63 1.56 -1.10
N ILE A 130 4.60 1.89 -1.97
CA ILE A 130 4.41 2.89 -3.02
C ILE A 130 3.86 2.22 -4.28
N SER A 131 2.64 2.57 -4.65
CA SER A 131 1.99 2.05 -5.85
C SER A 131 2.38 2.90 -7.06
N VAL A 132 3.03 2.30 -8.05
CA VAL A 132 3.32 3.02 -9.29
C VAL A 132 2.03 3.21 -10.09
N HIS A 133 1.67 4.46 -10.28
CA HIS A 133 0.37 5.05 -10.58
C HIS A 133 -0.65 4.81 -9.48
N SER A 134 -1.29 3.66 -9.37
CA SER A 134 -2.35 3.47 -8.39
C SER A 134 -2.39 2.05 -7.82
N LEU A 135 -2.94 1.93 -6.62
CA LEU A 135 -3.07 0.66 -5.90
C LEU A 135 -3.88 -0.40 -6.70
N GLU A 136 -4.80 0.01 -7.55
CA GLU A 136 -5.55 -0.91 -8.41
C GLU A 136 -4.64 -1.71 -9.35
N CYS A 137 -3.43 -1.20 -9.64
CA CYS A 137 -2.45 -1.95 -10.42
C CYS A 137 -1.99 -3.23 -9.69
N TRP A 138 -1.92 -3.19 -8.36
CA TRP A 138 -1.56 -4.35 -7.55
C TRP A 138 -2.62 -5.45 -7.57
N LEU A 139 -3.86 -5.09 -7.89
CA LEU A 139 -4.98 -6.05 -7.95
C LEU A 139 -5.08 -6.79 -9.29
N LEU A 140 -4.50 -6.27 -10.37
CA LEU A 140 -4.60 -6.88 -11.69
C LEU A 140 -4.10 -8.34 -11.77
N PRO A 141 -3.02 -8.74 -11.04
CA PRO A 141 -2.58 -10.13 -11.02
C PRO A 141 -3.64 -11.13 -10.55
N LEU A 142 -4.59 -10.71 -9.70
CA LEU A 142 -5.70 -11.55 -9.25
C LEU A 142 -6.74 -11.85 -10.34
N TYR A 143 -6.84 -10.94 -11.32
CA TYR A 143 -7.94 -10.93 -12.28
C TYR A 143 -7.55 -11.36 -13.68
N TYR A 144 -6.26 -11.32 -14.01
CA TYR A 144 -5.78 -11.61 -15.33
C TYR A 144 -4.77 -12.77 -15.35
N THR A 145 -4.77 -13.53 -16.43
CA THR A 145 -3.74 -14.54 -16.73
C THR A 145 -2.68 -13.99 -17.70
N ASP A 146 -3.04 -12.97 -18.47
CA ASP A 146 -2.14 -12.30 -19.41
C ASP A 146 -1.07 -11.49 -18.65
N LYS A 147 0.20 -11.79 -18.92
CA LYS A 147 1.34 -11.16 -18.24
C LYS A 147 1.43 -9.65 -18.44
N LYS A 148 1.06 -9.15 -19.65
CA LYS A 148 1.10 -7.71 -19.91
C LYS A 148 0.05 -6.97 -19.09
N LYS A 149 -1.13 -7.57 -18.90
CA LYS A 149 -2.18 -7.00 -18.05
C LYS A 149 -1.81 -7.05 -16.59
N LYS A 150 -1.20 -8.14 -16.11
CA LYS A 150 -0.73 -8.27 -14.74
C LYS A 150 0.35 -7.23 -14.37
N ALA A 151 1.30 -7.01 -15.28
CA ALA A 151 2.41 -6.07 -15.09
C ALA A 151 2.06 -4.60 -15.39
N LYS A 152 0.79 -4.31 -15.69
CA LYS A 152 0.35 -2.98 -16.07
C LYS A 152 0.50 -2.00 -14.89
N SER A 153 1.00 -0.80 -15.19
CA SER A 153 1.17 0.28 -14.21
C SER A 153 0.35 1.53 -14.52
N LYS A 154 -0.30 1.63 -15.68
CA LYS A 154 -1.11 2.80 -16.10
C LYS A 154 -2.55 2.38 -16.43
N ASN A 155 -3.53 3.25 -16.11
CA ASN A 155 -4.96 3.02 -16.38
C ASN A 155 -5.50 1.71 -15.75
N CYS A 156 -5.00 1.36 -14.56
CA CYS A 156 -5.31 0.09 -13.91
C CYS A 156 -6.76 -0.01 -13.46
N LEU A 157 -7.34 1.08 -12.93
CA LEU A 157 -8.75 1.10 -12.52
C LEU A 157 -9.69 0.79 -13.69
N LYS A 158 -9.43 1.40 -14.86
CA LYS A 158 -10.23 1.07 -16.06
C LYS A 158 -10.08 -0.40 -16.44
N THR A 159 -8.86 -0.91 -16.47
CA THR A 159 -8.57 -2.32 -16.78
C THR A 159 -9.24 -3.26 -15.78
N LEU A 160 -9.20 -2.93 -14.48
CA LEU A 160 -9.85 -3.71 -13.43
C LEU A 160 -11.38 -3.68 -13.59
N ASN A 161 -11.96 -2.51 -13.86
CA ASN A 161 -13.39 -2.36 -14.09
C ASN A 161 -13.91 -3.14 -15.31
N ASP A 162 -13.11 -3.26 -16.39
CA ASP A 162 -13.47 -4.10 -17.53
C ASP A 162 -13.69 -5.57 -17.11
N GLU A 163 -12.90 -6.06 -16.15
CA GLU A 163 -13.03 -7.43 -15.64
C GLU A 163 -14.12 -7.56 -14.59
N LEU A 164 -14.22 -6.58 -13.67
CA LEU A 164 -15.24 -6.57 -12.62
C LEU A 164 -16.66 -6.49 -13.18
N SER A 165 -16.88 -5.66 -14.20
CA SER A 165 -18.19 -5.55 -14.84
C SER A 165 -18.63 -6.88 -15.48
N ASN A 166 -17.70 -7.61 -16.07
CA ASN A 166 -17.97 -8.88 -16.74
C ASN A 166 -18.24 -10.02 -15.74
N LYS A 167 -17.44 -10.13 -14.66
CA LYS A 167 -17.49 -11.27 -13.75
C LYS A 167 -18.25 -11.00 -12.45
N HIS A 168 -18.22 -9.77 -11.94
CA HIS A 168 -18.74 -9.41 -10.63
C HIS A 168 -19.97 -8.48 -10.68
N ARG A 169 -20.32 -7.96 -11.87
CA ARG A 169 -21.49 -7.09 -12.11
C ARG A 169 -21.46 -5.77 -11.33
N PHE A 170 -20.30 -5.28 -10.97
CA PHE A 170 -20.10 -3.94 -10.43
C PHE A 170 -18.86 -3.29 -11.03
N THR A 171 -18.71 -2.00 -10.84
CA THR A 171 -17.52 -1.22 -11.17
C THR A 171 -17.16 -0.30 -10.02
N ILE A 172 -15.91 0.10 -9.95
CA ILE A 172 -15.39 1.05 -8.96
C ILE A 172 -15.45 2.45 -9.57
N ASP A 173 -16.11 3.36 -8.88
CA ASP A 173 -16.07 4.79 -9.22
C ASP A 173 -14.77 5.40 -8.68
N LYS A 174 -14.01 6.09 -9.55
CA LYS A 174 -12.77 6.75 -9.17
C LYS A 174 -12.95 7.77 -8.03
N ASN A 175 -14.08 8.49 -8.04
CA ASN A 175 -14.36 9.59 -7.10
C ASN A 175 -15.14 9.14 -5.84
N ALA A 176 -15.65 7.91 -5.84
CA ALA A 176 -16.47 7.36 -4.77
C ALA A 176 -16.08 5.90 -4.49
N LYS A 177 -14.80 5.68 -4.17
CA LYS A 177 -14.27 4.35 -3.88
C LYS A 177 -15.00 3.75 -2.67
N ASN A 178 -15.69 2.62 -2.88
CA ASN A 178 -16.43 1.92 -1.82
C ASN A 178 -15.50 0.90 -1.11
N PRO A 179 -15.28 1.03 0.21
CA PRO A 179 -14.43 0.12 0.97
C PRO A 179 -14.85 -1.36 0.88
N GLU A 180 -16.15 -1.66 0.82
CA GLU A 180 -16.63 -3.04 0.71
C GLU A 180 -16.24 -3.70 -0.62
N TYR A 181 -16.23 -2.93 -1.71
CA TYR A 181 -15.74 -3.45 -2.99
C TYR A 181 -14.26 -3.79 -2.91
N TYR A 182 -13.43 -2.93 -2.29
CA TYR A 182 -12.01 -3.21 -2.12
C TYR A 182 -11.75 -4.41 -1.20
N ARG A 183 -12.57 -4.60 -0.18
CA ARG A 183 -12.53 -5.78 0.68
C ARG A 183 -12.79 -7.07 -0.13
N GLU A 184 -13.80 -7.04 -1.00
CA GLU A 184 -14.12 -8.18 -1.87
C GLU A 184 -13.00 -8.46 -2.87
N ILE A 185 -12.60 -7.43 -3.64
CA ILE A 185 -11.66 -7.63 -4.76
C ILE A 185 -10.23 -7.93 -4.35
N SER A 186 -9.81 -7.52 -3.15
CA SER A 186 -8.46 -7.82 -2.63
C SER A 186 -8.41 -9.06 -1.73
N LYS A 187 -9.56 -9.63 -1.33
CA LYS A 187 -9.66 -10.75 -0.39
C LYS A 187 -8.76 -11.94 -0.72
N GLN A 188 -8.53 -12.21 -2.00
CA GLN A 188 -7.68 -13.34 -2.40
C GLN A 188 -6.23 -13.18 -1.95
N TYR A 189 -5.74 -11.95 -1.76
CA TYR A 189 -4.40 -11.70 -1.25
C TYR A 189 -4.24 -12.06 0.24
N SER A 190 -5.32 -12.24 1.00
CA SER A 190 -5.21 -12.78 2.37
C SER A 190 -4.82 -14.27 2.41
N LYS A 191 -4.77 -14.94 1.26
CA LYS A 191 -4.30 -16.32 1.14
C LYS A 191 -2.83 -16.32 0.71
N GLN A 192 -1.94 -16.78 1.58
CA GLN A 192 -0.50 -16.83 1.31
C GLN A 192 -0.15 -17.44 -0.06
N LYS A 193 -0.74 -18.58 -0.39
CA LYS A 193 -0.50 -19.25 -1.66
C LYS A 193 -0.82 -18.38 -2.88
N VAL A 194 -1.87 -17.55 -2.80
CA VAL A 194 -2.26 -16.65 -3.89
C VAL A 194 -1.31 -15.47 -3.96
N LEU A 195 -1.06 -14.81 -2.83
CA LEU A 195 -0.16 -13.68 -2.77
C LEU A 195 1.23 -14.04 -3.28
N MET A 196 1.83 -15.12 -2.75
CA MET A 196 3.19 -15.55 -3.11
C MET A 196 3.33 -16.03 -4.56
N LYS A 197 2.22 -16.42 -5.19
CA LYS A 197 2.19 -16.75 -6.62
C LYS A 197 2.17 -15.50 -7.50
N ASP A 198 1.41 -14.48 -7.09
CA ASP A 198 1.00 -13.39 -7.98
C ASP A 198 1.74 -12.05 -7.71
N TYR A 199 2.35 -11.84 -6.53
CA TYR A 199 2.97 -10.55 -6.17
C TYR A 199 4.06 -10.10 -7.15
N ALA A 200 4.86 -11.03 -7.66
CA ALA A 200 5.98 -10.72 -8.55
C ALA A 200 5.54 -10.32 -9.98
N GLU A 201 4.26 -10.48 -10.31
CA GLU A 201 3.72 -10.13 -11.62
C GLU A 201 3.49 -8.61 -11.76
N ASN A 202 3.37 -7.86 -10.66
CA ASN A 202 3.32 -6.39 -10.70
C ASN A 202 4.61 -5.81 -10.09
N PRO A 203 5.34 -4.95 -10.81
CA PRO A 203 6.65 -4.45 -10.39
C PRO A 203 6.67 -3.73 -9.03
N SER A 204 5.71 -2.85 -8.77
CA SER A 204 5.68 -2.10 -7.49
C SER A 204 5.18 -2.93 -6.32
N LEU A 205 4.23 -3.84 -6.53
CA LEU A 205 3.86 -4.82 -5.50
C LEU A 205 5.03 -5.74 -5.16
N LYS A 206 5.79 -6.17 -6.19
CA LYS A 206 7.00 -6.98 -5.98
C LYS A 206 7.99 -6.26 -5.08
N ILE A 207 8.29 -4.99 -5.35
CA ILE A 207 9.22 -4.19 -4.54
C ILE A 207 8.73 -4.13 -3.09
N PHE A 208 7.46 -3.88 -2.84
CA PHE A 208 6.89 -3.84 -1.50
C PHE A 208 7.00 -5.18 -0.76
N ILE A 209 6.66 -6.28 -1.41
CA ILE A 209 6.76 -7.61 -0.78
C ILE A 209 8.22 -7.99 -0.49
N GLU A 210 9.14 -7.71 -1.42
CA GLU A 210 10.57 -7.96 -1.23
C GLU A 210 11.16 -7.07 -0.12
N GLU A 211 10.65 -5.86 0.06
CA GLU A 211 11.01 -5.00 1.19
C GLU A 211 10.58 -5.63 2.53
N ILE A 212 9.34 -6.12 2.65
CA ILE A 212 8.90 -6.83 3.86
C ILE A 212 9.77 -8.06 4.12
N GLN A 213 10.08 -8.84 3.08
CA GLN A 213 10.94 -10.02 3.20
C GLN A 213 12.34 -9.67 3.72
N SER A 214 12.90 -8.54 3.27
CA SER A 214 14.25 -8.09 3.66
C SER A 214 14.37 -7.71 5.13
N ARG A 215 13.25 -7.43 5.80
CA ARG A 215 13.22 -7.07 7.24
C ARG A 215 13.32 -8.28 8.18
N ASP A 216 13.21 -9.51 7.66
CA ASP A 216 13.23 -10.77 8.45
C ASP A 216 12.31 -10.70 9.69
N ILE A 217 11.08 -10.19 9.48
CA ILE A 217 10.09 -9.98 10.54
C ILE A 217 9.63 -11.34 11.06
N LYS A 218 9.99 -11.68 12.28
CA LYS A 218 9.64 -12.96 12.92
C LYS A 218 8.39 -12.82 13.76
N ILE A 219 7.35 -13.57 13.38
CA ILE A 219 6.16 -13.69 14.22
C ILE A 219 6.43 -14.77 15.25
N VAL A 220 6.39 -14.39 16.54
CA VAL A 220 6.41 -15.37 17.63
C VAL A 220 5.06 -16.08 17.64
N VAL A 221 5.05 -17.33 17.25
CA VAL A 221 3.91 -18.22 17.50
C VAL A 221 4.05 -18.65 18.94
N GLU A 222 3.17 -18.20 19.81
CA GLU A 222 3.06 -18.81 21.13
C GLU A 222 2.51 -20.22 20.90
N ASP A 223 3.33 -21.23 21.13
CA ASP A 223 2.86 -22.61 21.17
C ASP A 223 1.82 -22.70 22.28
N ASP A 224 0.58 -22.99 21.93
CA ASP A 224 -0.48 -23.29 22.89
C ASP A 224 -0.06 -24.51 23.73
N TRP A 225 0.16 -24.29 25.02
CA TRP A 225 0.40 -25.31 26.02
C TRP A 225 -0.88 -26.04 26.38
#